data_e845439570089c87d51894f53ec9c366
#
_entry.id   e845439570089c87d51894f53ec9c366
#
_cell.length_a   1.000
_cell.length_b   1.000
_cell.length_c   1.000
_cell.angle_alpha   90.00
_cell.angle_beta   90.00
_cell.angle_gamma   90.00
#
_symmetry.space_group_name_H-M   'P 1'
#
loop_
_entity.id
_entity.type
_entity.pdbx_description
1 polymer ?
#
loop_
_entity_poly.entity_id
_entity_poly.type
_entity_poly.pdbx_seq_one_letter_code
_entity_poly.pdbx_strand_id
1 'polypeptide(L)'
;MLNSTYRGVGNGETAIFPIQIWKKKRGVSYLPDDRNYDLYQLACKVTARRFFPNFLNLDATFNQSEEWRADDPKRYIHEVATMGCRTRVYENRFGPKTSVGRGNLSFSTINIVRLAIECMDIKKQDERIALFFAKLDGLLEITARQLHERMEFQKTAFAKQFPLLMSTLWVGCDKLKPGDTIASVINQGTLGIGFIGLAECLVALTGKHHGESEEAQELGVRIITYMRDRANDFSEQYQHNYSILATPAEGLSGRFTRGDRKRFGILPGITDRDYYTNSNHVPVYYKCSARHKAEIEAPYHALTGGGHIFYVEMDGDATHNPEAIMKVVDMMDQYNIGYGSVNHNRNRCLDCGFENSAKDIDECPKCGSKNLDKLQRITGYLVGTTDRWNKAKLSELNDRVIHE
;
A
#
# COMPACT_ATOMS: atom_id res chain seq x y z
N MET A 1 2.71 17.34 17.38
CA MET A 1 2.41 16.88 16.00
C MET A 1 0.92 16.60 15.81
N LEU A 2 0.25 15.65 16.53
CA LEU A 2 -1.18 15.32 16.33
C LEU A 2 -2.10 16.54 16.42
N ASN A 3 -1.96 17.39 17.44
CA ASN A 3 -2.76 18.62 17.57
C ASN A 3 -2.55 19.62 16.42
N SER A 4 -1.34 19.71 15.88
CA SER A 4 -1.07 20.56 14.72
C SER A 4 -1.72 20.00 13.46
N THR A 5 -1.66 18.67 13.26
CA THR A 5 -2.37 18.00 12.16
C THR A 5 -3.89 18.20 12.27
N TYR A 6 -4.44 18.05 13.49
CA TYR A 6 -5.87 18.25 13.73
C TYR A 6 -6.34 19.68 13.31
N ARG A 7 -5.53 20.69 13.66
CA ARG A 7 -5.82 22.09 13.30
C ARG A 7 -5.63 22.37 11.82
N GLY A 8 -4.76 21.61 11.16
CA GLY A 8 -4.33 21.81 9.78
C GLY A 8 -3.17 22.81 9.68
N VAL A 9 -2.60 22.92 8.49
CA VAL A 9 -1.53 23.87 8.16
C VAL A 9 -2.09 25.14 7.57
N GLY A 10 -1.36 26.25 7.70
CA GLY A 10 -1.79 27.54 7.17
C GLY A 10 -3.20 27.92 7.64
N ASN A 11 -4.12 28.06 6.72
CA ASN A 11 -5.52 28.36 6.99
C ASN A 11 -6.39 27.18 7.43
N GLY A 12 -5.80 26.09 7.92
CA GLY A 12 -6.50 24.88 8.35
C GLY A 12 -6.59 23.79 7.26
N GLU A 13 -5.73 23.83 6.25
CA GLU A 13 -5.64 22.81 5.21
C GLU A 13 -5.12 21.48 5.76
N THR A 14 -5.55 20.38 5.17
CA THR A 14 -5.02 19.05 5.53
C THR A 14 -3.61 18.90 4.98
N ALA A 15 -2.61 18.70 5.85
CA ALA A 15 -1.26 18.37 5.44
C ALA A 15 -1.23 16.94 4.85
N ILE A 16 -0.97 16.81 3.55
CA ILE A 16 -0.89 15.50 2.87
C ILE A 16 0.48 14.87 3.13
N PHE A 17 1.54 15.66 3.07
CA PHE A 17 2.91 15.20 3.28
C PHE A 17 3.61 16.00 4.39
N PRO A 18 4.49 15.34 5.19
CA PRO A 18 4.79 13.90 5.18
C PRO A 18 3.62 13.07 5.68
N ILE A 19 3.45 11.87 5.11
CA ILE A 19 2.43 10.93 5.57
C ILE A 19 2.71 10.56 7.03
N GLN A 20 1.73 10.82 7.89
CA GLN A 20 1.82 10.51 9.31
C GLN A 20 1.34 9.08 9.57
N ILE A 21 2.06 8.38 10.44
CA ILE A 21 1.79 7.00 10.79
C ILE A 21 1.72 6.88 12.31
N TRP A 22 0.63 6.31 12.80
CA TRP A 22 0.50 5.87 14.18
C TRP A 22 0.93 4.41 14.28
N LYS A 23 1.96 4.15 15.08
CA LYS A 23 2.41 2.79 15.37
C LYS A 23 1.58 2.24 16.55
N LYS A 24 0.64 1.36 16.25
CA LYS A 24 -0.20 0.69 17.23
C LYS A 24 0.56 -0.48 17.84
N LYS A 25 0.70 -0.48 19.18
CA LYS A 25 1.39 -1.54 19.94
C LYS A 25 0.75 -1.75 21.31
N ARG A 26 0.36 -3.00 21.62
CA ARG A 26 -0.11 -3.37 22.97
C ARG A 26 1.00 -3.15 24.00
N GLY A 27 0.62 -2.72 25.19
CA GLY A 27 1.55 -2.35 26.27
C GLY A 27 2.21 -0.98 26.10
N VAL A 28 1.91 -0.25 25.02
CA VAL A 28 2.48 1.09 24.75
C VAL A 28 1.44 2.12 24.35
N SER A 29 0.55 1.81 23.39
CA SER A 29 -0.22 2.84 22.69
C SER A 29 -1.56 2.37 22.11
N TYR A 30 -2.18 1.34 22.67
CA TYR A 30 -3.39 0.77 22.09
C TYR A 30 -4.46 0.38 23.12
N LEU A 31 -4.10 -0.29 24.21
CA LEU A 31 -5.05 -0.71 25.24
C LEU A 31 -5.36 0.43 26.22
N PRO A 32 -6.53 0.44 26.86
CA PRO A 32 -6.93 1.50 27.81
C PRO A 32 -5.92 1.78 28.92
N ASP A 33 -5.20 0.75 29.39
CA ASP A 33 -4.18 0.87 30.44
C ASP A 33 -2.78 1.23 29.89
N ASP A 34 -2.64 1.36 28.57
CA ASP A 34 -1.36 1.74 27.97
C ASP A 34 -1.05 3.21 28.24
N ARG A 35 0.21 3.52 28.52
CA ARG A 35 0.67 4.88 28.88
C ARG A 35 0.38 5.97 27.82
N ASN A 36 0.17 5.61 26.56
CA ASN A 36 -0.11 6.53 25.45
C ASN A 36 -1.50 6.28 24.86
N TYR A 37 -2.44 5.72 25.59
CA TYR A 37 -3.79 5.47 25.12
C TYR A 37 -4.55 6.76 24.76
N ASP A 38 -4.36 7.82 25.55
CA ASP A 38 -4.89 9.15 25.28
C ASP A 38 -4.40 9.71 23.92
N LEU A 39 -3.14 9.45 23.58
CA LEU A 39 -2.57 9.83 22.29
C LEU A 39 -3.12 8.96 21.16
N TYR A 40 -3.43 7.69 21.40
CA TYR A 40 -4.12 6.83 20.42
C TYR A 40 -5.52 7.35 20.14
N GLN A 41 -6.29 7.69 21.16
CA GLN A 41 -7.61 8.32 21.00
C GLN A 41 -7.51 9.62 20.21
N LEU A 42 -6.52 10.45 20.51
CA LEU A 42 -6.25 11.67 19.75
C LEU A 42 -5.88 11.36 18.29
N ALA A 43 -5.08 10.33 18.02
CA ALA A 43 -4.73 9.90 16.66
C ALA A 43 -5.98 9.50 15.87
N CYS A 44 -6.89 8.72 16.45
CA CYS A 44 -8.17 8.35 15.84
C CYS A 44 -9.04 9.59 15.56
N LYS A 45 -9.10 10.55 16.49
CA LYS A 45 -9.80 11.82 16.31
C LYS A 45 -9.19 12.66 15.17
N VAL A 46 -7.87 12.65 15.04
CA VAL A 46 -7.18 13.35 13.95
C VAL A 46 -7.49 12.69 12.61
N THR A 47 -7.43 11.35 12.52
CA THR A 47 -7.76 10.60 11.30
C THR A 47 -9.19 10.85 10.86
N ALA A 48 -10.15 10.87 11.78
CA ALA A 48 -11.55 11.17 11.52
C ALA A 48 -11.77 12.55 10.85
N ARG A 49 -10.84 13.48 11.04
CA ARG A 49 -10.91 14.83 10.45
C ARG A 49 -9.97 15.03 9.25
N ARG A 50 -8.80 14.36 9.22
CA ARG A 50 -7.68 14.74 8.36
C ARG A 50 -7.10 13.61 7.50
N PHE A 51 -7.70 12.40 7.44
CA PHE A 51 -7.18 11.18 6.81
C PHE A 51 -5.93 10.58 7.46
N PHE A 52 -5.21 11.31 8.26
CA PHE A 52 -3.99 10.93 8.92
C PHE A 52 -4.10 11.08 10.44
N PRO A 53 -3.30 10.28 11.19
CA PRO A 53 -2.34 9.28 10.73
C PRO A 53 -2.99 8.03 10.13
N ASN A 54 -2.24 7.32 9.27
CA ASN A 54 -2.50 5.91 8.96
C ASN A 54 -2.06 5.04 10.16
N PHE A 55 -2.53 3.80 10.24
CA PHE A 55 -2.25 2.91 11.37
C PHE A 55 -1.35 1.75 10.96
N LEU A 56 -0.20 1.62 11.62
CA LEU A 56 0.76 0.54 11.47
C LEU A 56 0.65 -0.39 12.68
N ASN A 57 0.20 -1.62 12.45
CA ASN A 57 0.02 -2.61 13.50
C ASN A 57 1.33 -3.34 13.79
N LEU A 58 2.03 -2.96 14.85
CA LEU A 58 3.25 -3.62 15.29
C LEU A 58 3.00 -4.98 15.96
N ASP A 59 1.74 -5.29 16.28
CA ASP A 59 1.35 -6.58 16.84
C ASP A 59 1.01 -7.62 15.77
N ALA A 60 0.88 -7.23 14.50
CA ALA A 60 0.76 -8.18 13.41
C ALA A 60 1.98 -9.13 13.38
N THR A 61 1.75 -10.42 13.21
CA THR A 61 2.77 -11.47 13.41
C THR A 61 4.04 -11.25 12.60
N PHE A 62 3.90 -10.78 11.36
CA PHE A 62 5.02 -10.49 10.45
C PHE A 62 5.68 -9.11 10.71
N ASN A 63 5.13 -8.28 11.59
CA ASN A 63 5.69 -6.98 12.00
C ASN A 63 6.44 -7.07 13.34
N GLN A 64 6.38 -8.18 14.03
CA GLN A 64 7.02 -8.37 15.32
C GLN A 64 8.53 -8.61 15.19
N SER A 65 9.26 -8.23 16.23
CA SER A 65 10.66 -8.54 16.45
C SER A 65 10.84 -9.15 17.82
N GLU A 66 11.60 -10.24 17.91
CA GLU A 66 11.96 -10.89 19.17
C GLU A 66 12.86 -10.00 20.06
N GLU A 67 13.55 -9.05 19.45
CA GLU A 67 14.43 -8.10 20.14
C GLU A 67 13.70 -6.88 20.70
N TRP A 68 12.42 -6.67 20.33
CA TRP A 68 11.66 -5.50 20.78
C TRP A 68 11.35 -5.57 22.27
N ARG A 69 11.59 -4.46 23.00
CA ARG A 69 11.26 -4.29 24.42
C ARG A 69 10.60 -2.93 24.63
N ALA A 70 9.53 -2.89 25.44
CA ALA A 70 8.73 -1.68 25.65
C ALA A 70 9.51 -0.57 26.37
N ASP A 71 10.45 -0.93 27.22
CA ASP A 71 11.28 -0.05 28.04
C ASP A 71 12.59 0.36 27.37
N ASP A 72 12.95 -0.26 26.23
CA ASP A 72 14.15 0.14 25.49
C ASP A 72 13.92 1.49 24.79
N PRO A 73 14.71 2.53 25.11
CA PRO A 73 14.64 3.83 24.44
C PRO A 73 14.98 3.75 22.95
N LYS A 74 15.67 2.69 22.50
CA LYS A 74 16.04 2.43 21.12
C LYS A 74 15.12 1.39 20.43
N ARG A 75 14.00 0.99 21.05
CA ARG A 75 13.08 0.00 20.48
C ARG A 75 12.65 0.29 19.04
N TYR A 76 12.69 1.57 18.62
CA TYR A 76 12.36 1.98 17.25
C TYR A 76 13.22 1.30 16.18
N ILE A 77 14.42 0.81 16.53
CA ILE A 77 15.31 0.07 15.64
C ILE A 77 14.68 -1.28 15.27
N HIS A 78 13.92 -1.87 16.18
CA HIS A 78 13.26 -3.17 16.03
C HIS A 78 11.80 -3.04 15.55
N GLU A 79 11.39 -1.85 15.12
CA GLU A 79 10.04 -1.59 14.62
C GLU A 79 10.03 -1.41 13.10
N VAL A 80 9.03 -2.02 12.47
CA VAL A 80 8.77 -1.77 11.06
C VAL A 80 8.32 -0.33 10.82
N ALA A 81 8.66 0.20 9.67
CA ALA A 81 8.12 1.46 9.14
C ALA A 81 7.80 1.31 7.66
N THR A 82 6.89 2.16 7.18
CA THR A 82 6.56 2.27 5.77
C THR A 82 7.18 3.54 5.18
N MET A 83 7.43 3.51 3.87
CA MET A 83 7.86 4.65 3.07
C MET A 83 6.77 5.01 2.06
N GLY A 84 6.48 6.30 1.91
CA GLY A 84 5.39 6.75 1.06
C GLY A 84 4.06 6.12 1.45
N CYS A 85 3.26 5.68 0.46
CA CYS A 85 1.91 5.18 0.70
C CYS A 85 1.87 3.81 1.39
N ARG A 86 2.76 2.86 1.03
CA ARG A 86 2.70 1.47 1.51
C ARG A 86 3.99 0.68 1.46
N THR A 87 5.06 1.20 0.82
CA THR A 87 6.31 0.45 0.70
C THR A 87 6.88 0.14 2.08
N ARG A 88 7.19 -1.12 2.31
CA ARG A 88 7.70 -1.64 3.58
C ARG A 88 9.13 -2.15 3.37
N VAL A 89 10.02 -1.80 4.28
CA VAL A 89 11.39 -2.30 4.33
C VAL A 89 11.65 -2.73 5.76
N TYR A 90 11.80 -4.02 6.00
CA TYR A 90 11.99 -4.53 7.35
C TYR A 90 12.85 -5.80 7.38
N GLU A 91 12.46 -6.87 6.71
CA GLU A 91 13.26 -8.09 6.60
C GLU A 91 14.57 -7.79 5.89
N ASN A 92 15.66 -8.37 6.39
CA ASN A 92 17.00 -8.21 5.85
C ASN A 92 17.79 -9.51 5.97
N ARG A 93 18.24 -10.03 4.86
CA ARG A 93 19.05 -11.26 4.81
C ARG A 93 20.54 -10.98 4.98
N PHE A 94 20.96 -9.72 4.82
CA PHE A 94 22.37 -9.31 4.75
C PHE A 94 22.77 -8.34 5.86
N GLY A 95 21.91 -8.20 6.87
CA GLY A 95 22.13 -7.31 8.01
C GLY A 95 21.01 -7.39 9.03
N PRO A 96 20.93 -6.44 9.96
CA PRO A 96 19.91 -6.45 11.00
C PRO A 96 18.48 -6.30 10.41
N LYS A 97 17.52 -6.98 11.02
CA LYS A 97 16.10 -6.83 10.71
C LYS A 97 15.62 -5.48 11.27
N THR A 98 15.60 -4.48 10.41
CA THR A 98 15.22 -3.10 10.78
C THR A 98 14.71 -2.33 9.58
N SER A 99 13.91 -1.29 9.82
CA SER A 99 13.58 -0.28 8.80
C SER A 99 14.50 0.94 8.85
N VAL A 100 15.27 1.10 9.94
CA VAL A 100 16.13 2.27 10.14
C VAL A 100 17.36 2.21 9.23
N GLY A 101 17.62 3.28 8.52
CA GLY A 101 18.78 3.40 7.64
C GLY A 101 18.73 2.53 6.39
N ARG A 102 17.54 2.06 6.00
CA ARG A 102 17.32 1.20 4.82
C ARG A 102 16.27 1.80 3.90
N GLY A 103 16.19 1.31 2.67
CA GLY A 103 15.24 1.79 1.69
C GLY A 103 14.98 0.79 0.57
N ASN A 104 13.93 1.04 -0.20
CA ASN A 104 13.68 0.35 -1.46
C ASN A 104 14.50 1.03 -2.56
N LEU A 105 15.35 0.26 -3.23
CA LEU A 105 16.26 0.74 -4.27
C LEU A 105 15.61 0.79 -5.64
N SER A 106 14.83 -0.22 -5.94
CA SER A 106 14.14 -0.35 -7.23
C SER A 106 12.97 -1.29 -7.10
N PHE A 107 11.96 -1.12 -7.96
CA PHE A 107 10.90 -2.12 -8.13
C PHE A 107 10.45 -2.17 -9.59
N SER A 108 9.90 -3.31 -9.98
CA SER A 108 9.22 -3.52 -11.25
C SER A 108 7.87 -4.18 -11.02
N THR A 109 6.85 -3.73 -11.76
CA THR A 109 5.48 -4.22 -11.55
C THR A 109 5.02 -5.07 -12.72
N ILE A 110 4.53 -6.26 -12.41
CA ILE A 110 4.01 -7.24 -13.36
C ILE A 110 2.52 -6.99 -13.60
N ASN A 111 2.10 -7.01 -14.87
CA ASN A 111 0.71 -7.08 -15.27
C ASN A 111 0.25 -8.54 -15.28
N ILE A 112 -0.22 -9.03 -14.13
CA ILE A 112 -0.68 -10.43 -14.01
C ILE A 112 -1.99 -10.67 -14.75
N VAL A 113 -2.79 -9.63 -15.00
CA VAL A 113 -4.05 -9.72 -15.76
C VAL A 113 -3.76 -10.16 -17.19
N ARG A 114 -2.76 -9.53 -17.84
CA ARG A 114 -2.37 -9.90 -19.21
C ARG A 114 -2.00 -11.37 -19.33
N LEU A 115 -1.24 -11.89 -18.38
CA LEU A 115 -0.87 -13.31 -18.38
C LEU A 115 -2.10 -14.22 -18.30
N ALA A 116 -3.08 -13.84 -17.48
CA ALA A 116 -4.33 -14.59 -17.34
C ALA A 116 -5.18 -14.51 -18.63
N ILE A 117 -5.32 -13.32 -19.24
CA ILE A 117 -6.05 -13.15 -20.50
C ILE A 117 -5.44 -14.03 -21.62
N GLU A 118 -4.11 -14.09 -21.71
CA GLU A 118 -3.40 -14.92 -22.69
C GLU A 118 -3.60 -16.43 -22.48
N CYS A 119 -4.23 -16.83 -21.38
CA CYS A 119 -4.56 -18.24 -21.08
C CYS A 119 -6.06 -18.55 -21.28
N MET A 120 -6.91 -17.55 -21.55
CA MET A 120 -8.39 -17.73 -21.58
C MET A 120 -8.89 -18.69 -22.67
N ASP A 121 -8.14 -18.87 -23.76
CA ASP A 121 -8.50 -19.81 -24.83
C ASP A 121 -8.44 -21.27 -24.38
N ILE A 122 -7.76 -21.57 -23.30
CA ILE A 122 -7.72 -22.91 -22.70
C ILE A 122 -9.01 -23.19 -21.96
N LYS A 123 -9.80 -24.16 -22.46
CA LYS A 123 -11.12 -24.47 -21.93
C LYS A 123 -11.09 -25.09 -20.52
N LYS A 124 -10.15 -25.99 -20.29
CA LYS A 124 -10.02 -26.65 -19.00
C LYS A 124 -9.31 -25.73 -18.00
N GLN A 125 -9.97 -25.45 -16.88
CA GLN A 125 -9.47 -24.50 -15.87
C GLN A 125 -8.11 -24.89 -15.30
N ASP A 126 -7.91 -26.17 -14.98
CA ASP A 126 -6.61 -26.62 -14.42
C ASP A 126 -5.45 -26.43 -15.41
N GLU A 127 -5.67 -26.74 -16.68
CA GLU A 127 -4.67 -26.52 -17.75
C GLU A 127 -4.40 -25.00 -17.94
N ARG A 128 -5.46 -24.19 -17.88
CA ARG A 128 -5.36 -22.72 -17.94
C ARG A 128 -4.52 -22.17 -16.78
N ILE A 129 -4.79 -22.62 -15.56
CA ILE A 129 -4.05 -22.21 -14.37
C ILE A 129 -2.60 -22.69 -14.45
N ALA A 130 -2.34 -23.91 -14.90
CA ALA A 130 -0.99 -24.42 -15.07
C ALA A 130 -0.17 -23.58 -16.06
N LEU A 131 -0.77 -23.23 -17.22
CA LEU A 131 -0.14 -22.35 -18.20
C LEU A 131 0.13 -20.95 -17.64
N PHE A 132 -0.82 -20.41 -16.86
CA PHE A 132 -0.65 -19.12 -16.19
C PHE A 132 0.58 -19.13 -15.27
N PHE A 133 0.74 -20.15 -14.42
CA PHE A 133 1.90 -20.24 -13.53
C PHE A 133 3.22 -20.38 -14.31
N ALA A 134 3.24 -21.13 -15.40
CA ALA A 134 4.43 -21.24 -16.25
C ALA A 134 4.83 -19.89 -16.88
N LYS A 135 3.84 -19.11 -17.36
CA LYS A 135 4.08 -17.74 -17.88
C LYS A 135 4.51 -16.78 -16.77
N LEU A 136 3.89 -16.88 -15.59
CA LEU A 136 4.24 -16.06 -14.43
C LEU A 136 5.69 -16.31 -14.01
N ASP A 137 6.11 -17.57 -13.94
CA ASP A 137 7.49 -17.93 -13.60
C ASP A 137 8.51 -17.30 -14.56
N GLY A 138 8.30 -17.45 -15.86
CA GLY A 138 9.17 -16.84 -16.85
C GLY A 138 9.26 -15.31 -16.75
N LEU A 139 8.13 -14.64 -16.39
CA LEU A 139 8.14 -13.20 -16.22
C LEU A 139 8.77 -12.77 -14.89
N LEU A 140 8.66 -13.58 -13.85
CA LEU A 140 9.36 -13.37 -12.57
C LEU A 140 10.88 -13.43 -12.76
N GLU A 141 11.39 -14.42 -13.51
CA GLU A 141 12.81 -14.53 -13.87
C GLU A 141 13.34 -13.27 -14.60
N ILE A 142 12.60 -12.82 -15.61
CA ILE A 142 12.95 -11.60 -16.36
C ILE A 142 12.97 -10.38 -15.43
N THR A 143 11.97 -10.27 -14.56
CA THR A 143 11.84 -9.15 -13.62
C THR A 143 12.96 -9.15 -12.60
N ALA A 144 13.30 -10.31 -12.03
CA ALA A 144 14.37 -10.45 -11.05
C ALA A 144 15.74 -10.11 -11.67
N ARG A 145 16.02 -10.61 -12.87
CA ARG A 145 17.25 -10.28 -13.61
C ARG A 145 17.35 -8.78 -13.91
N GLN A 146 16.28 -8.15 -14.36
CA GLN A 146 16.26 -6.69 -14.58
C GLN A 146 16.55 -5.89 -13.32
N LEU A 147 15.99 -6.32 -12.17
CA LEU A 147 16.25 -5.68 -10.88
C LEU A 147 17.70 -5.91 -10.43
N HIS A 148 18.25 -7.10 -10.66
CA HIS A 148 19.67 -7.39 -10.42
C HIS A 148 20.58 -6.47 -11.25
N GLU A 149 20.36 -6.37 -12.56
CA GLU A 149 21.14 -5.49 -13.44
C GLU A 149 21.10 -4.03 -12.99
N ARG A 150 19.93 -3.54 -12.54
CA ARG A 150 19.82 -2.20 -11.94
C ARG A 150 20.63 -2.06 -10.65
N MET A 151 20.63 -3.09 -9.81
CA MET A 151 21.41 -3.12 -8.58
C MET A 151 22.91 -3.06 -8.88
N GLU A 152 23.39 -3.85 -9.83
CA GLU A 152 24.80 -3.85 -10.26
C GLU A 152 25.22 -2.47 -10.80
N PHE A 153 24.34 -1.83 -11.57
CA PHE A 153 24.58 -0.44 -11.99
C PHE A 153 24.62 0.53 -10.82
N GLN A 154 23.69 0.43 -9.86
CA GLN A 154 23.68 1.30 -8.68
C GLN A 154 24.93 1.15 -7.82
N LYS A 155 25.51 -0.04 -7.73
CA LYS A 155 26.76 -0.30 -6.99
C LYS A 155 27.94 0.53 -7.49
N THR A 156 27.94 0.99 -8.73
CA THR A 156 29.01 1.82 -9.32
C THR A 156 28.98 3.29 -8.87
N ALA A 157 27.88 3.72 -8.25
CA ALA A 157 27.73 5.09 -7.79
C ALA A 157 28.66 5.40 -6.59
N PHE A 158 29.10 6.63 -6.47
CA PHE A 158 29.97 7.09 -5.38
C PHE A 158 29.17 7.64 -4.20
N ALA A 159 29.69 7.47 -2.99
CA ALA A 159 29.06 7.95 -1.76
C ALA A 159 28.78 9.47 -1.80
N LYS A 160 29.69 10.26 -2.39
CA LYS A 160 29.54 11.72 -2.58
C LYS A 160 28.34 12.14 -3.42
N GLN A 161 27.76 11.23 -4.23
CA GLN A 161 26.57 11.51 -5.03
C GLN A 161 25.28 11.49 -4.19
N PHE A 162 25.35 10.91 -2.99
CA PHE A 162 24.25 10.81 -2.03
C PHE A 162 24.69 11.37 -0.65
N PRO A 163 25.03 12.65 -0.56
CA PRO A 163 25.70 13.19 0.62
C PRO A 163 24.90 12.99 1.91
N LEU A 164 23.58 13.17 1.89
CA LEU A 164 22.75 12.97 3.07
C LEU A 164 22.62 11.49 3.44
N LEU A 165 22.31 10.62 2.47
CA LEU A 165 22.11 9.20 2.74
C LEU A 165 23.39 8.50 3.17
N MET A 166 24.51 8.77 2.48
CA MET A 166 25.75 8.04 2.64
C MET A 166 26.73 8.70 3.63
N SER A 167 26.32 9.78 4.31
CA SER A 167 27.10 10.33 5.42
C SER A 167 26.47 10.10 6.80
N THR A 168 25.14 9.89 6.88
CA THR A 168 24.47 9.90 8.19
C THR A 168 23.30 8.93 8.32
N LEU A 169 22.65 8.55 7.23
CA LEU A 169 21.36 7.85 7.32
C LEU A 169 21.42 6.37 6.95
N TRP A 170 22.19 5.99 5.93
CA TRP A 170 22.21 4.62 5.43
C TRP A 170 23.00 3.68 6.35
N VAL A 171 22.48 2.48 6.60
CA VAL A 171 23.16 1.48 7.42
C VAL A 171 24.55 1.17 6.84
N GLY A 172 25.59 1.34 7.67
CA GLY A 172 26.98 1.09 7.29
C GLY A 172 27.65 2.24 6.53
N CYS A 173 26.97 3.37 6.32
CA CYS A 173 27.56 4.54 5.64
C CYS A 173 28.77 5.14 6.38
N ASP A 174 28.85 4.93 7.69
CA ASP A 174 29.99 5.34 8.55
C ASP A 174 31.33 4.73 8.11
N LYS A 175 31.29 3.64 7.32
CA LYS A 175 32.45 2.95 6.75
C LYS A 175 32.92 3.52 5.41
N LEU A 176 32.13 4.43 4.81
CA LEU A 176 32.39 4.97 3.48
C LEU A 176 33.10 6.33 3.53
N LYS A 177 34.06 6.52 2.63
CA LYS A 177 34.59 7.84 2.28
C LYS A 177 33.87 8.41 1.06
N PRO A 178 33.84 9.73 0.84
CA PRO A 178 33.13 10.33 -0.31
C PRO A 178 33.52 9.78 -1.69
N GLY A 179 34.76 9.31 -1.83
CA GLY A 179 35.31 8.73 -3.07
C GLY A 179 35.04 7.23 -3.24
N ASP A 180 34.53 6.54 -2.22
CA ASP A 180 34.23 5.11 -2.29
C ASP A 180 32.91 4.89 -3.05
N THR A 181 32.78 3.73 -3.72
CA THR A 181 31.49 3.29 -4.25
C THR A 181 30.60 2.82 -3.12
N ILE A 182 29.25 2.89 -3.34
CA ILE A 182 28.27 2.43 -2.35
C ILE A 182 28.09 0.91 -2.35
N ALA A 183 28.86 0.17 -3.15
CA ALA A 183 28.72 -1.27 -3.35
C ALA A 183 28.69 -2.08 -2.05
N SER A 184 29.52 -1.71 -1.06
CA SER A 184 29.63 -2.45 0.21
C SER A 184 28.45 -2.31 1.15
N VAL A 185 27.59 -1.31 0.97
CA VAL A 185 26.46 -1.01 1.87
C VAL A 185 25.10 -1.10 1.19
N ILE A 186 25.03 -1.04 -0.14
CA ILE A 186 23.74 -0.96 -0.87
C ILE A 186 22.91 -2.24 -0.75
N ASN A 187 23.53 -3.39 -0.45
CA ASN A 187 22.81 -4.66 -0.22
C ASN A 187 21.84 -4.61 0.97
N GLN A 188 21.93 -3.59 1.82
CA GLN A 188 20.97 -3.35 2.89
C GLN A 188 19.60 -2.88 2.35
N GLY A 189 19.53 -2.43 1.12
CA GLY A 189 18.28 -2.05 0.47
C GLY A 189 17.50 -3.23 -0.10
N THR A 190 16.28 -2.96 -0.59
CA THR A 190 15.38 -3.96 -1.15
C THR A 190 15.10 -3.76 -2.62
N LEU A 191 14.82 -4.85 -3.33
CA LEU A 191 14.34 -4.90 -4.70
C LEU A 191 12.91 -5.44 -4.71
N GLY A 192 11.96 -4.66 -5.24
CA GLY A 192 10.54 -4.99 -5.19
C GLY A 192 10.04 -5.63 -6.49
N ILE A 193 9.37 -6.78 -6.40
CA ILE A 193 8.57 -7.35 -7.48
C ILE A 193 7.11 -7.02 -7.17
N GLY A 194 6.53 -6.10 -7.94
CA GLY A 194 5.15 -5.66 -7.75
C GLY A 194 4.17 -6.37 -8.67
N PHE A 195 2.89 -6.26 -8.35
CA PHE A 195 1.80 -6.76 -9.20
C PHE A 195 0.57 -5.85 -9.13
N ILE A 196 -0.29 -5.95 -10.16
CA ILE A 196 -1.57 -5.23 -10.27
C ILE A 196 -2.61 -6.16 -10.85
N GLY A 197 -3.87 -6.01 -10.39
CA GLY A 197 -5.04 -6.62 -11.00
C GLY A 197 -5.28 -8.06 -10.60
N LEU A 198 -5.05 -8.40 -9.32
CA LEU A 198 -5.34 -9.77 -8.85
C LEU A 198 -6.81 -10.13 -9.07
N ALA A 199 -7.74 -9.21 -8.85
CA ALA A 199 -9.16 -9.44 -9.05
C ALA A 199 -9.48 -9.81 -10.51
N GLU A 200 -9.05 -8.99 -11.47
CA GLU A 200 -9.27 -9.22 -12.90
C GLU A 200 -8.51 -10.45 -13.42
N CYS A 201 -7.33 -10.73 -12.85
CA CYS A 201 -6.57 -11.96 -13.13
C CYS A 201 -7.40 -13.20 -12.74
N LEU A 202 -8.00 -13.20 -11.55
CA LEU A 202 -8.83 -14.30 -11.06
C LEU A 202 -10.13 -14.44 -11.89
N VAL A 203 -10.77 -13.33 -12.28
CA VAL A 203 -11.92 -13.38 -13.21
C VAL A 203 -11.52 -14.04 -14.53
N ALA A 204 -10.36 -13.71 -15.11
CA ALA A 204 -9.89 -14.34 -16.33
C ALA A 204 -9.60 -15.85 -16.17
N LEU A 205 -9.15 -16.28 -14.99
CA LEU A 205 -8.82 -17.68 -14.72
C LEU A 205 -10.00 -18.54 -14.29
N THR A 206 -10.93 -17.97 -13.50
CA THR A 206 -12.01 -18.75 -12.83
C THR A 206 -13.42 -18.21 -13.10
N GLY A 207 -13.55 -17.01 -13.65
CA GLY A 207 -14.82 -16.33 -13.85
C GLY A 207 -15.29 -15.47 -12.68
N LYS A 208 -14.60 -15.49 -11.54
CA LYS A 208 -14.92 -14.71 -10.33
C LYS A 208 -13.66 -14.12 -9.70
N HIS A 209 -13.79 -13.00 -9.01
CA HIS A 209 -12.69 -12.47 -8.21
C HIS A 209 -12.71 -12.99 -6.75
N HIS A 210 -11.62 -12.77 -6.03
CA HIS A 210 -11.40 -13.29 -4.67
C HIS A 210 -12.40 -12.81 -3.60
N GLY A 211 -13.13 -11.71 -3.82
CA GLY A 211 -14.21 -11.29 -2.93
C GLY A 211 -15.55 -12.03 -3.16
N GLU A 212 -15.68 -12.75 -4.27
CA GLU A 212 -16.94 -13.42 -4.68
C GLU A 212 -16.93 -14.93 -4.46
N SER A 213 -15.76 -15.55 -4.34
CA SER A 213 -15.61 -17.01 -4.34
C SER A 213 -14.41 -17.43 -3.50
N GLU A 214 -14.63 -18.43 -2.64
CA GLU A 214 -13.57 -19.05 -1.84
C GLU A 214 -12.50 -19.70 -2.73
N GLU A 215 -12.91 -20.40 -3.79
CA GLU A 215 -11.97 -20.98 -4.77
C GLU A 215 -11.08 -19.91 -5.43
N ALA A 216 -11.66 -18.77 -5.80
CA ALA A 216 -10.88 -17.65 -6.35
C ALA A 216 -9.96 -17.04 -5.30
N GLN A 217 -10.38 -16.95 -4.03
CA GLN A 217 -9.55 -16.49 -2.93
C GLN A 217 -8.37 -17.43 -2.70
N GLU A 218 -8.59 -18.73 -2.64
CA GLU A 218 -7.53 -19.74 -2.50
C GLU A 218 -6.52 -19.67 -3.65
N LEU A 219 -7.00 -19.53 -4.89
CA LEU A 219 -6.14 -19.34 -6.05
C LEU A 219 -5.34 -18.03 -5.95
N GLY A 220 -5.98 -16.94 -5.51
CA GLY A 220 -5.33 -15.65 -5.29
C GLY A 220 -4.19 -15.75 -4.28
N VAL A 221 -4.44 -16.36 -3.12
CA VAL A 221 -3.42 -16.62 -2.10
C VAL A 221 -2.30 -17.49 -2.67
N ARG A 222 -2.62 -18.54 -3.43
CA ARG A 222 -1.62 -19.42 -4.07
C ARG A 222 -0.75 -18.66 -5.07
N ILE A 223 -1.31 -17.75 -5.87
CA ILE A 223 -0.55 -16.93 -6.82
C ILE A 223 0.46 -16.04 -6.08
N ILE A 224 0.02 -15.32 -5.05
CA ILE A 224 0.90 -14.40 -4.33
C ILE A 224 1.92 -15.16 -3.46
N THR A 225 1.55 -16.31 -2.90
CA THR A 225 2.50 -17.21 -2.22
C THR A 225 3.60 -17.67 -3.18
N TYR A 226 3.23 -18.13 -4.37
CA TYR A 226 4.20 -18.54 -5.40
C TYR A 226 5.17 -17.40 -5.74
N MET A 227 4.64 -16.18 -5.97
CA MET A 227 5.48 -15.01 -6.23
C MET A 227 6.45 -14.73 -5.07
N ARG A 228 5.98 -14.81 -3.81
CA ARG A 228 6.81 -14.62 -2.62
C ARG A 228 7.94 -15.67 -2.53
N ASP A 229 7.61 -16.92 -2.77
CA ASP A 229 8.58 -18.03 -2.71
C ASP A 229 9.66 -17.85 -3.79
N ARG A 230 9.27 -17.49 -5.01
CA ARG A 230 10.21 -17.13 -6.08
C ARG A 230 11.08 -15.91 -5.72
N ALA A 231 10.51 -14.88 -5.06
CA ALA A 231 11.31 -13.74 -4.58
C ALA A 231 12.33 -14.16 -3.53
N ASN A 232 12.01 -15.16 -2.69
CA ASN A 232 12.97 -15.74 -1.76
C ASN A 232 14.10 -16.47 -2.49
N ASP A 233 13.77 -17.29 -3.50
CA ASP A 233 14.77 -17.98 -4.34
C ASP A 233 15.71 -16.97 -5.02
N PHE A 234 15.17 -15.88 -5.59
CA PHE A 234 15.97 -14.82 -6.19
C PHE A 234 16.86 -14.10 -5.16
N SER A 235 16.39 -13.97 -3.92
CA SER A 235 17.22 -13.39 -2.86
C SER A 235 18.46 -14.25 -2.58
N GLU A 236 18.31 -15.56 -2.63
CA GLU A 236 19.42 -16.50 -2.47
C GLU A 236 20.31 -16.56 -3.71
N GLN A 237 19.70 -16.60 -4.90
CA GLN A 237 20.42 -16.66 -6.17
C GLN A 237 21.29 -15.42 -6.43
N TYR A 238 20.74 -14.23 -6.24
CA TYR A 238 21.41 -12.97 -6.55
C TYR A 238 22.07 -12.31 -5.35
N GLN A 239 21.92 -12.88 -4.15
CA GLN A 239 22.44 -12.29 -2.90
C GLN A 239 21.98 -10.85 -2.67
N HIS A 240 20.67 -10.59 -2.89
CA HIS A 240 19.99 -9.31 -2.65
C HIS A 240 18.67 -9.52 -1.92
N ASN A 241 18.13 -8.48 -1.28
CA ASN A 241 16.82 -8.54 -0.64
C ASN A 241 15.71 -8.34 -1.68
N TYR A 242 15.17 -9.40 -2.23
CA TYR A 242 13.94 -9.34 -3.03
C TYR A 242 12.70 -9.46 -2.15
N SER A 243 11.62 -8.78 -2.53
CA SER A 243 10.34 -8.86 -1.83
C SER A 243 9.16 -8.59 -2.75
N ILE A 244 7.98 -9.12 -2.41
CA ILE A 244 6.75 -8.83 -3.15
C ILE A 244 6.12 -7.55 -2.62
N LEU A 245 5.73 -6.67 -3.56
CA LEU A 245 5.09 -5.39 -3.31
C LEU A 245 3.66 -5.39 -3.86
N ALA A 246 2.69 -5.14 -3.01
CA ALA A 246 1.35 -4.76 -3.45
C ALA A 246 1.44 -3.34 -4.05
N THR A 247 1.70 -3.23 -5.35
CA THR A 247 2.10 -1.98 -6.02
C THR A 247 1.10 -0.84 -5.78
N PRO A 248 1.54 0.35 -5.38
CA PRO A 248 0.72 1.56 -5.38
C PRO A 248 0.48 2.02 -6.84
N ALA A 249 -0.52 1.46 -7.46
CA ALA A 249 -0.74 1.54 -8.90
C ALA A 249 -1.41 2.84 -9.37
N GLU A 250 -0.87 3.97 -9.10
CA GLU A 250 -1.42 5.28 -9.44
C GLU A 250 -1.83 5.41 -10.92
N GLY A 251 -0.92 5.78 -11.81
CA GLY A 251 -1.19 5.85 -13.26
C GLY A 251 -1.08 4.50 -13.97
N LEU A 252 -0.42 3.51 -13.34
CA LEU A 252 -0.09 2.24 -13.98
C LEU A 252 -1.32 1.34 -14.16
N SER A 253 -2.29 1.39 -13.25
CA SER A 253 -3.56 0.65 -13.36
C SER A 253 -4.28 0.95 -14.68
N GLY A 254 -4.46 2.24 -15.00
CA GLY A 254 -5.09 2.65 -16.26
C GLY A 254 -4.19 2.44 -17.48
N ARG A 255 -2.87 2.52 -17.34
CA ARG A 255 -1.93 2.25 -18.44
C ARG A 255 -2.00 0.79 -18.88
N PHE A 256 -2.02 -0.14 -17.94
CA PHE A 256 -2.13 -1.56 -18.24
C PHE A 256 -3.46 -1.89 -18.89
N THR A 257 -4.57 -1.42 -18.31
CA THR A 257 -5.92 -1.65 -18.87
C THR A 257 -6.04 -1.14 -20.31
N ARG A 258 -5.59 0.09 -20.59
CA ARG A 258 -5.60 0.63 -21.97
C ARG A 258 -4.79 -0.22 -22.94
N GLY A 259 -3.60 -0.68 -22.52
CA GLY A 259 -2.76 -1.55 -23.33
C GLY A 259 -3.41 -2.89 -23.64
N ASP A 260 -4.05 -3.50 -22.65
CA ASP A 260 -4.71 -4.79 -22.80
C ASP A 260 -6.02 -4.68 -23.58
N ARG A 261 -6.81 -3.63 -23.34
CA ARG A 261 -8.00 -3.33 -24.15
C ARG A 261 -7.67 -3.12 -25.63
N LYS A 262 -6.55 -2.46 -25.95
CA LYS A 262 -6.09 -2.28 -27.33
C LYS A 262 -5.71 -3.62 -27.98
N ARG A 263 -5.16 -4.57 -27.20
CA ARG A 263 -4.68 -5.85 -27.72
C ARG A 263 -5.76 -6.92 -27.79
N PHE A 264 -6.63 -6.99 -26.79
CA PHE A 264 -7.59 -8.09 -26.61
C PHE A 264 -9.04 -7.65 -26.71
N GLY A 265 -9.32 -6.35 -26.86
CA GLY A 265 -10.69 -5.80 -26.85
C GLY A 265 -11.24 -5.60 -25.43
N ILE A 266 -12.54 -5.38 -25.37
CA ILE A 266 -13.30 -5.23 -24.12
C ILE A 266 -13.72 -6.62 -23.67
N LEU A 267 -13.21 -7.05 -22.53
CA LEU A 267 -13.55 -8.32 -21.88
C LEU A 267 -14.33 -7.98 -20.60
N PRO A 268 -15.60 -8.43 -20.48
CA PRO A 268 -16.44 -8.14 -19.32
C PRO A 268 -15.82 -8.59 -17.99
N GLY A 269 -15.82 -7.72 -16.99
CA GLY A 269 -15.23 -7.94 -15.68
C GLY A 269 -13.69 -7.93 -15.65
N ILE A 270 -13.03 -7.69 -16.81
CA ILE A 270 -11.56 -7.70 -16.91
C ILE A 270 -11.05 -6.37 -17.48
N THR A 271 -11.39 -6.04 -18.75
CA THR A 271 -10.88 -4.82 -19.41
C THR A 271 -11.98 -3.78 -19.68
N ASP A 272 -13.17 -3.96 -19.17
CA ASP A 272 -14.34 -3.10 -19.39
C ASP A 272 -14.31 -1.79 -18.59
N ARG A 273 -13.48 -1.70 -17.53
CA ARG A 273 -13.25 -0.47 -16.77
C ARG A 273 -11.98 0.25 -17.21
N ASP A 274 -11.84 1.54 -16.88
CA ASP A 274 -10.67 2.34 -17.27
C ASP A 274 -9.41 2.08 -16.42
N TYR A 275 -9.49 1.15 -15.45
CA TYR A 275 -8.42 0.77 -14.54
C TYR A 275 -8.48 -0.71 -14.20
N TYR A 276 -7.36 -1.28 -13.75
CA TYR A 276 -7.31 -2.54 -13.03
C TYR A 276 -7.30 -2.29 -11.53
N THR A 277 -7.89 -3.20 -10.78
CA THR A 277 -7.88 -3.17 -9.32
C THR A 277 -6.47 -3.10 -8.79
N ASN A 278 -6.26 -2.27 -7.77
CA ASN A 278 -4.95 -2.00 -7.21
C ASN A 278 -4.45 -3.22 -6.43
N SER A 279 -3.39 -3.85 -6.92
CA SER A 279 -2.74 -5.03 -6.31
C SER A 279 -3.71 -6.16 -5.91
N ASN A 280 -3.79 -6.48 -4.62
CA ASN A 280 -4.61 -7.55 -4.04
C ASN A 280 -5.92 -7.07 -3.41
N HIS A 281 -6.30 -5.81 -3.62
CA HIS A 281 -7.55 -5.30 -3.06
C HIS A 281 -8.77 -5.99 -3.66
N VAL A 282 -9.82 -6.10 -2.86
CA VAL A 282 -11.16 -6.33 -3.38
C VAL A 282 -11.53 -5.12 -4.26
N PRO A 283 -12.16 -5.33 -5.44
CA PRO A 283 -12.51 -4.22 -6.32
C PRO A 283 -13.34 -3.14 -5.63
N VAL A 284 -13.00 -1.88 -5.86
CA VAL A 284 -13.65 -0.74 -5.20
C VAL A 284 -15.14 -0.61 -5.48
N TYR A 285 -15.61 -1.23 -6.56
CA TYR A 285 -17.04 -1.30 -6.96
C TYR A 285 -17.81 -2.48 -6.34
N TYR A 286 -17.09 -3.41 -5.69
CA TYR A 286 -17.73 -4.60 -5.11
C TYR A 286 -18.32 -4.26 -3.74
N LYS A 287 -19.65 -4.40 -3.61
CA LYS A 287 -20.34 -4.12 -2.36
C LYS A 287 -20.09 -5.23 -1.35
N CYS A 288 -19.39 -4.90 -0.29
CA CYS A 288 -19.13 -5.80 0.82
C CYS A 288 -18.95 -5.02 2.12
N SER A 289 -19.10 -5.70 3.26
CA SER A 289 -18.78 -5.11 4.55
C SER A 289 -17.27 -4.92 4.72
N ALA A 290 -16.87 -3.99 5.57
CA ALA A 290 -15.47 -3.80 5.95
C ALA A 290 -14.85 -5.07 6.52
N ARG A 291 -15.65 -5.88 7.26
CA ARG A 291 -15.24 -7.17 7.80
C ARG A 291 -14.92 -8.17 6.70
N HIS A 292 -15.84 -8.37 5.74
CA HIS A 292 -15.61 -9.28 4.62
C HIS A 292 -14.36 -8.89 3.82
N LYS A 293 -14.20 -7.59 3.55
CA LYS A 293 -12.99 -7.07 2.90
C LYS A 293 -11.74 -7.38 3.70
N ALA A 294 -11.77 -7.24 5.04
CA ALA A 294 -10.64 -7.56 5.91
C ALA A 294 -10.30 -9.06 5.87
N GLU A 295 -11.29 -9.94 5.91
CA GLU A 295 -11.12 -11.40 5.78
C GLU A 295 -10.42 -11.78 4.48
N ILE A 296 -10.85 -11.18 3.37
CA ILE A 296 -10.29 -11.45 2.04
C ILE A 296 -8.88 -10.89 1.88
N GLU A 297 -8.61 -9.66 2.34
CA GLU A 297 -7.32 -8.99 2.10
C GLU A 297 -6.22 -9.35 3.11
N ALA A 298 -6.59 -9.75 4.33
CA ALA A 298 -5.64 -10.03 5.41
C ALA A 298 -4.54 -11.05 5.05
N PRO A 299 -4.83 -12.19 4.40
CA PRO A 299 -3.80 -13.18 4.07
C PRO A 299 -2.66 -12.63 3.21
N TYR A 300 -2.95 -11.64 2.36
CA TYR A 300 -1.95 -11.04 1.47
C TYR A 300 -0.94 -10.16 2.19
N HIS A 301 -1.27 -9.64 3.39
CA HIS A 301 -0.37 -8.76 4.13
C HIS A 301 0.93 -9.47 4.54
N ALA A 302 0.83 -10.71 5.01
CA ALA A 302 2.00 -11.51 5.35
C ALA A 302 2.83 -11.92 4.11
N LEU A 303 2.22 -11.97 2.93
CA LEU A 303 2.86 -12.39 1.68
C LEU A 303 3.55 -11.23 0.94
N THR A 304 3.19 -9.99 1.23
CA THR A 304 3.70 -8.79 0.56
C THR A 304 4.67 -8.02 1.43
N GLY A 305 5.79 -8.65 1.76
CA GLY A 305 6.84 -8.09 2.63
C GLY A 305 7.42 -6.75 2.14
N GLY A 306 7.37 -6.47 0.83
CA GLY A 306 7.79 -5.21 0.22
C GLY A 306 6.82 -4.05 0.38
N GLY A 307 5.61 -4.33 0.84
CA GLY A 307 4.61 -3.31 1.16
C GLY A 307 3.19 -3.69 0.80
N HIS A 308 2.29 -3.27 1.66
CA HIS A 308 0.84 -3.47 1.56
C HIS A 308 0.13 -2.36 2.33
N ILE A 309 -1.17 -2.24 2.12
CA ILE A 309 -2.06 -1.38 2.90
C ILE A 309 -3.49 -1.88 2.75
N PHE A 310 -4.28 -1.72 3.82
CA PHE A 310 -5.71 -1.97 3.85
C PHE A 310 -6.46 -0.64 3.88
N TYR A 311 -7.56 -0.52 3.14
CA TYR A 311 -8.41 0.66 3.12
C TYR A 311 -9.84 0.33 3.49
N VAL A 312 -10.42 1.13 4.40
CA VAL A 312 -11.85 1.15 4.68
C VAL A 312 -12.41 2.46 4.15
N GLU A 313 -13.44 2.35 3.31
CA GLU A 313 -14.20 3.50 2.81
C GLU A 313 -15.39 3.75 3.73
N MET A 314 -15.39 4.89 4.43
CA MET A 314 -16.45 5.29 5.36
C MET A 314 -17.35 6.36 4.74
N ASP A 315 -18.63 6.30 5.09
CA ASP A 315 -19.60 7.36 4.76
C ASP A 315 -19.72 8.39 5.90
N GLY A 316 -20.28 9.54 5.55
CA GLY A 316 -20.64 10.57 6.49
C GLY A 316 -19.45 11.31 7.11
N ASP A 317 -19.75 12.05 8.18
CA ASP A 317 -18.76 12.85 8.91
C ASP A 317 -18.26 12.11 10.16
N ALA A 318 -17.13 11.44 10.03
CA ALA A 318 -16.49 10.75 11.15
C ALA A 318 -15.93 11.69 12.24
N THR A 319 -15.91 13.01 12.01
CA THR A 319 -15.31 14.01 12.93
C THR A 319 -15.88 13.94 14.35
N HIS A 320 -17.16 13.58 14.47
CA HIS A 320 -17.86 13.46 15.75
C HIS A 320 -17.97 12.00 16.26
N ASN A 321 -17.36 11.04 15.54
CA ASN A 321 -17.37 9.63 15.90
C ASN A 321 -15.98 9.00 15.73
N PRO A 322 -14.97 9.42 16.51
CA PRO A 322 -13.63 8.83 16.45
C PRO A 322 -13.61 7.35 16.84
N GLU A 323 -14.62 6.87 17.57
CA GLU A 323 -14.81 5.46 17.95
C GLU A 323 -14.99 4.57 16.70
N ALA A 324 -15.55 5.09 15.62
CA ALA A 324 -15.65 4.36 14.36
C ALA A 324 -14.25 4.07 13.78
N ILE A 325 -13.31 5.01 13.90
CA ILE A 325 -11.91 4.80 13.52
C ILE A 325 -11.26 3.73 14.42
N MET A 326 -11.51 3.80 15.75
CA MET A 326 -10.98 2.79 16.68
C MET A 326 -11.46 1.38 16.32
N LYS A 327 -12.75 1.21 15.96
CA LYS A 327 -13.30 -0.09 15.50
C LYS A 327 -12.60 -0.62 14.24
N VAL A 328 -12.21 0.26 13.30
CA VAL A 328 -11.43 -0.15 12.13
C VAL A 328 -10.04 -0.63 12.56
N VAL A 329 -9.39 0.06 13.50
CA VAL A 329 -8.08 -0.37 14.02
C VAL A 329 -8.18 -1.68 14.79
N ASP A 330 -9.26 -1.88 15.56
CA ASP A 330 -9.53 -3.15 16.25
C ASP A 330 -9.74 -4.30 15.25
N MET A 331 -10.47 -4.05 14.17
CA MET A 331 -10.64 -5.02 13.08
C MET A 331 -9.30 -5.36 12.42
N MET A 332 -8.45 -4.36 12.15
CA MET A 332 -7.11 -4.61 11.63
C MET A 332 -6.29 -5.52 12.56
N ASP A 333 -6.42 -5.32 13.86
CA ASP A 333 -5.76 -6.15 14.86
C ASP A 333 -6.28 -7.60 14.85
N GLN A 334 -7.61 -7.77 14.84
CA GLN A 334 -8.28 -9.07 14.82
C GLN A 334 -7.91 -9.92 13.59
N TYR A 335 -7.77 -9.29 12.42
CA TYR A 335 -7.46 -9.96 11.16
C TYR A 335 -5.95 -9.97 10.83
N ASN A 336 -5.08 -9.60 11.76
CA ASN A 336 -3.63 -9.57 11.55
C ASN A 336 -3.21 -8.67 10.37
N ILE A 337 -3.93 -7.57 10.14
CA ILE A 337 -3.60 -6.58 9.09
C ILE A 337 -2.46 -5.71 9.59
N GLY A 338 -1.38 -5.63 8.83
CA GLY A 338 -0.14 -4.96 9.25
C GLY A 338 -0.15 -3.45 9.10
N TYR A 339 -0.88 -2.91 8.14
CA TYR A 339 -0.94 -1.48 7.85
C TYR A 339 -2.25 -1.12 7.17
N GLY A 340 -2.86 -0.04 7.59
CA GLY A 340 -4.13 0.39 7.02
C GLY A 340 -4.43 1.87 7.20
N SER A 341 -5.47 2.30 6.50
CA SER A 341 -5.96 3.67 6.52
C SER A 341 -7.47 3.70 6.36
N VAL A 342 -8.07 4.78 6.84
CA VAL A 342 -9.49 5.05 6.68
C VAL A 342 -9.67 6.17 5.68
N ASN A 343 -10.52 5.94 4.67
CA ASN A 343 -10.88 6.91 3.67
C ASN A 343 -12.29 7.47 3.95
N HIS A 344 -12.45 8.75 3.80
CA HIS A 344 -13.73 9.47 3.87
C HIS A 344 -13.65 10.71 2.98
N ASN A 345 -14.76 11.39 2.74
CA ASN A 345 -14.74 12.66 2.00
C ASN A 345 -14.42 13.82 2.93
N ARG A 346 -13.68 14.80 2.45
CA ARG A 346 -13.44 16.04 3.17
C ARG A 346 -13.38 17.23 2.21
N ASN A 347 -14.39 18.08 2.26
CA ASN A 347 -14.42 19.29 1.48
C ASN A 347 -14.20 20.51 2.39
N ARG A 348 -13.52 21.51 1.90
CA ARG A 348 -13.27 22.74 2.59
C ARG A 348 -13.54 23.93 1.67
N CYS A 349 -14.32 24.89 2.12
CA CYS A 349 -14.46 26.17 1.44
C CYS A 349 -13.21 27.03 1.69
N LEU A 350 -12.53 27.44 0.63
CA LEU A 350 -11.33 28.27 0.74
C LEU A 350 -11.63 29.70 1.13
N ASP A 351 -12.89 30.17 0.90
CA ASP A 351 -13.29 31.55 1.22
C ASP A 351 -13.73 31.71 2.67
N CYS A 352 -14.53 30.78 3.21
CA CYS A 352 -15.06 30.91 4.57
C CYS A 352 -14.55 29.88 5.57
N GLY A 353 -13.71 28.93 5.13
CA GLY A 353 -13.12 27.88 5.97
C GLY A 353 -14.10 26.78 6.42
N PHE A 354 -15.36 26.77 5.92
CA PHE A 354 -16.33 25.74 6.28
C PHE A 354 -15.89 24.37 5.76
N GLU A 355 -15.94 23.37 6.63
CA GLU A 355 -15.58 21.98 6.31
C GLU A 355 -16.82 21.09 6.36
N ASN A 356 -16.93 20.11 5.43
CA ASN A 356 -17.97 19.09 5.41
C ASN A 356 -17.49 17.81 4.72
N SER A 357 -18.25 16.73 4.85
CA SER A 357 -17.94 15.40 4.29
C SER A 357 -18.93 14.96 3.19
N ALA A 358 -19.74 15.85 2.66
CA ALA A 358 -20.66 15.51 1.58
C ALA A 358 -19.91 14.99 0.35
N LYS A 359 -20.48 13.96 -0.32
CA LYS A 359 -19.81 13.32 -1.45
C LYS A 359 -19.73 14.25 -2.66
N ASP A 360 -20.84 14.87 -3.00
CA ASP A 360 -20.97 15.66 -4.24
C ASP A 360 -21.51 17.06 -3.90
N ILE A 361 -20.59 18.03 -3.71
CA ILE A 361 -20.96 19.42 -3.53
C ILE A 361 -20.24 20.29 -4.57
N ASP A 362 -20.98 21.24 -5.17
CA ASP A 362 -20.45 22.20 -6.13
C ASP A 362 -20.33 23.61 -5.56
N GLU A 363 -20.96 23.85 -4.41
CA GLU A 363 -20.89 25.11 -3.71
C GLU A 363 -20.92 24.93 -2.19
N CYS A 364 -20.34 25.87 -1.48
CA CYS A 364 -20.30 25.88 -0.03
C CYS A 364 -21.70 26.08 0.56
N PRO A 365 -22.21 25.15 1.39
CA PRO A 365 -23.56 25.31 1.98
C PRO A 365 -23.67 26.48 2.98
N LYS A 366 -22.52 27.01 3.43
CA LYS A 366 -22.47 28.12 4.37
C LYS A 366 -22.46 29.52 3.69
N CYS A 367 -21.72 29.66 2.58
CA CYS A 367 -21.52 30.99 1.96
C CYS A 367 -21.78 31.01 0.45
N GLY A 368 -22.18 29.89 -0.17
CA GLY A 368 -22.47 29.78 -1.60
C GLY A 368 -21.25 29.85 -2.52
N SER A 369 -20.04 29.91 -1.97
CA SER A 369 -18.82 29.93 -2.78
C SER A 369 -18.58 28.61 -3.50
N LYS A 370 -18.11 28.67 -4.76
CA LYS A 370 -17.65 27.53 -5.56
C LYS A 370 -16.16 27.25 -5.39
N ASN A 371 -15.44 28.05 -4.59
CA ASN A 371 -14.03 27.89 -4.32
C ASN A 371 -13.84 26.82 -3.22
N LEU A 372 -13.92 25.54 -3.63
CA LEU A 372 -13.88 24.37 -2.75
C LEU A 372 -12.62 23.56 -2.98
N ASP A 373 -11.95 23.22 -1.88
CA ASP A 373 -10.94 22.16 -1.84
C ASP A 373 -11.64 20.82 -1.54
N LYS A 374 -11.79 19.97 -2.59
CA LYS A 374 -12.45 18.67 -2.51
C LYS A 374 -11.37 17.59 -2.30
N LEU A 375 -11.02 17.36 -1.05
CA LEU A 375 -10.01 16.36 -0.69
C LEU A 375 -10.63 14.96 -0.59
N GLN A 376 -10.17 14.08 -1.44
CA GLN A 376 -10.59 12.68 -1.49
C GLN A 376 -9.37 11.76 -1.67
N ARG A 377 -9.53 10.51 -1.27
CA ARG A 377 -8.51 9.47 -1.46
C ARG A 377 -9.12 8.25 -2.13
N ILE A 378 -8.41 7.64 -3.05
CA ILE A 378 -8.74 6.36 -3.64
C ILE A 378 -7.53 5.43 -3.60
N THR A 379 -7.63 4.30 -2.89
CA THR A 379 -6.57 3.28 -2.78
C THR A 379 -5.16 3.86 -2.53
N GLY A 380 -5.05 4.88 -1.68
CA GLY A 380 -3.81 5.60 -1.34
C GLY A 380 -3.45 6.76 -2.26
N TYR A 381 -4.12 6.91 -3.39
CA TYR A 381 -3.91 8.06 -4.26
C TYR A 381 -4.56 9.30 -3.64
N LEU A 382 -3.74 10.27 -3.26
CA LEU A 382 -4.14 11.51 -2.63
C LEU A 382 -3.25 12.63 -3.16
N VAL A 383 -3.71 13.33 -4.19
CA VAL A 383 -2.96 14.37 -4.87
C VAL A 383 -3.85 15.60 -5.10
N GLY A 384 -3.82 16.54 -4.17
CA GLY A 384 -4.58 17.79 -4.28
C GLY A 384 -6.06 17.56 -4.55
N THR A 385 -6.65 18.46 -5.32
CA THR A 385 -8.06 18.40 -5.74
C THR A 385 -8.28 17.37 -6.86
N THR A 386 -9.45 16.75 -6.91
CA THR A 386 -9.80 15.68 -7.86
C THR A 386 -9.72 16.07 -9.33
N ASP A 387 -9.84 17.35 -9.65
CA ASP A 387 -9.69 17.90 -11.01
C ASP A 387 -8.28 17.69 -11.61
N ARG A 388 -7.28 17.44 -10.78
CA ARG A 388 -5.91 17.14 -11.21
C ARG A 388 -5.62 15.64 -11.37
N TRP A 389 -6.59 14.79 -11.07
CA TRP A 389 -6.39 13.35 -11.10
C TRP A 389 -6.39 12.81 -12.55
N ASN A 390 -5.63 11.74 -12.77
CA ASN A 390 -5.70 11.05 -14.04
C ASN A 390 -7.05 10.33 -14.23
N LYS A 391 -7.45 10.12 -15.49
CA LYS A 391 -8.76 9.55 -15.85
C LYS A 391 -9.05 8.21 -15.16
N ALA A 392 -8.06 7.33 -15.04
CA ALA A 392 -8.24 6.02 -14.41
C ALA A 392 -8.58 6.14 -12.92
N LYS A 393 -7.92 7.08 -12.19
CA LYS A 393 -8.19 7.32 -10.78
C LYS A 393 -9.52 8.02 -10.55
N LEU A 394 -9.96 8.89 -11.45
CA LEU A 394 -11.30 9.46 -11.41
C LEU A 394 -12.36 8.37 -11.63
N SER A 395 -12.16 7.49 -12.61
CA SER A 395 -13.07 6.37 -12.84
C SER A 395 -13.15 5.43 -11.63
N GLU A 396 -12.00 5.09 -11.02
CA GLU A 396 -11.93 4.28 -9.81
C GLU A 396 -12.65 4.94 -8.62
N LEU A 397 -12.52 6.27 -8.48
CA LEU A 397 -13.22 7.04 -7.44
C LEU A 397 -14.74 7.05 -7.64
N ASN A 398 -15.20 7.18 -8.88
CA ASN A 398 -16.62 7.20 -9.22
C ASN A 398 -17.28 5.82 -9.00
N ASP A 399 -16.52 4.75 -9.23
CA ASP A 399 -16.99 3.38 -9.04
C ASP A 399 -16.98 2.94 -7.56
N ARG A 400 -16.29 3.69 -6.70
CA ARG A 400 -16.08 3.37 -5.29
C ARG A 400 -17.39 3.24 -4.51
N VAL A 401 -17.53 2.11 -3.81
CA VAL A 401 -18.60 1.87 -2.84
C VAL A 401 -18.10 2.05 -1.41
N ILE A 402 -19.02 2.24 -0.49
CA ILE A 402 -18.79 2.35 0.94
C ILE A 402 -18.81 0.96 1.56
N HIS A 403 -17.99 0.73 2.57
CA HIS A 403 -17.95 -0.50 3.34
C HIS A 403 -18.80 -0.35 4.60
N GLU A 404 -19.99 -0.98 4.61
CA GLU A 404 -20.93 -0.99 5.74
C GLU A 404 -20.50 -1.95 6.86
#